data_1aa8dc95da42cc0becd017df6a3b4ff1
#
_entry.id   1aa8dc95da42cc0becd017df6a3b4ff1
#
_cell.length_a   1.000
_cell.length_b   1.000
_cell.length_c   1.000
_cell.angle_alpha   90.00
_cell.angle_beta   90.00
_cell.angle_gamma   90.00
#
_symmetry.space_group_name_H-M   'P 1'
#
loop_
_entity.id
_entity.type
_entity.pdbx_description
1 polymer ?
#
loop_
_entity_poly.entity_id
_entity_poly.type
_entity_poly.pdbx_seq_one_letter_code
_entity_poly.pdbx_strand_id
1 'polypeptide(L)'
;MSSRSRGLAVCLTLALVALSWHATAFAQSAPKRYQTAYRELESELSAFQRRLPPFSAGKTPIRAATLSSANCQRGEIMLNDAERDTALRELDALKSAGADGIVLQVCYPLLTSAFRDPQPFLDYYANLANAVRARDMKLLVEHVALLPAYASVDARPYYAKLTKQRFAKERFDELKTILLALQPDYLTLVSEPRIQSAGLQLTVKEWRSYVQRSIEALTQQLGSFPALLGAGSGLWEDFGYVEAFAGIKGLGYIDLHLFPLSAGGQSNLDRLMEWPERIRKIDPDKRIVVSEFWLYKASGAEAFKLPLDLNASARNVFSFWGPLDQKFLRVVGVAAREKGIELIAPFWSRYFFAYVDYNDPLTFRLNAKDLMGLANQRAYEAIQRGQVTDTGLVFRDM
;
A
#
# COMPACT_ATOMS: atom_id res chain seq x y z
N MET A 1 -66.21 46.58 -28.98
CA MET A 1 -65.79 45.80 -30.17
C MET A 1 -64.26 45.61 -30.04
N SER A 2 -63.84 44.55 -29.43
CA SER A 2 -63.43 43.28 -29.96
C SER A 2 -62.26 43.35 -30.94
N SER A 3 -61.07 42.96 -30.52
CA SER A 3 -60.35 41.86 -31.15
C SER A 3 -59.14 41.41 -30.27
N ARG A 4 -59.14 40.15 -29.98
CA ARG A 4 -58.07 39.39 -29.35
C ARG A 4 -56.99 39.11 -30.40
N SER A 5 -55.71 39.32 -30.06
CA SER A 5 -54.61 38.67 -30.79
C SER A 5 -53.78 37.88 -29.78
N ARG A 6 -53.79 36.60 -29.93
CA ARG A 6 -52.97 35.61 -29.18
C ARG A 6 -51.55 35.68 -29.72
N GLY A 7 -50.59 36.07 -28.87
CA GLY A 7 -49.17 35.88 -29.15
C GLY A 7 -48.73 34.50 -28.65
N LEU A 8 -48.30 33.62 -29.55
CA LEU A 8 -47.63 32.38 -29.26
C LEU A 8 -46.24 32.63 -28.78
N ALA A 9 -45.96 32.36 -27.49
CA ALA A 9 -44.61 32.29 -26.98
C ALA A 9 -44.04 30.91 -27.31
N VAL A 10 -43.09 30.87 -28.22
CA VAL A 10 -42.29 29.68 -28.52
C VAL A 10 -41.16 29.62 -27.51
N CYS A 11 -41.28 28.78 -26.50
CA CYS A 11 -40.19 28.41 -25.62
C CYS A 11 -39.23 27.47 -26.36
N LEU A 12 -38.11 28.02 -26.83
CA LEU A 12 -36.97 27.22 -27.29
C LEU A 12 -36.22 26.70 -26.03
N THR A 13 -36.50 25.46 -25.68
CA THR A 13 -35.72 24.71 -24.69
C THR A 13 -34.46 24.22 -25.39
N LEU A 14 -33.35 24.94 -25.21
CA LEU A 14 -32.01 24.47 -25.56
C LEU A 14 -31.64 23.35 -24.59
N ALA A 15 -31.85 22.12 -24.96
CA ALA A 15 -31.27 20.96 -24.30
C ALA A 15 -29.77 20.92 -24.63
N LEU A 16 -28.95 21.43 -23.73
CA LEU A 16 -27.51 21.17 -23.70
C LEU A 16 -27.32 19.68 -23.39
N VAL A 17 -27.21 18.86 -24.43
CA VAL A 17 -26.68 17.50 -24.31
C VAL A 17 -25.19 17.64 -24.03
N ALA A 18 -24.83 17.63 -22.76
CA ALA A 18 -23.47 17.37 -22.33
C ALA A 18 -23.14 15.92 -22.72
N LEU A 19 -22.54 15.75 -23.88
CA LEU A 19 -21.89 14.50 -24.27
C LEU A 19 -20.73 14.29 -23.30
N SER A 20 -21.00 13.64 -22.18
CA SER A 20 -19.97 13.00 -21.37
C SER A 20 -19.34 11.94 -22.26
N TRP A 21 -18.18 12.25 -22.77
CA TRP A 21 -17.28 11.27 -23.35
C TRP A 21 -16.81 10.34 -22.22
N HIS A 22 -17.64 9.39 -21.86
CA HIS A 22 -17.16 8.18 -21.22
C HIS A 22 -16.43 7.43 -22.34
N ALA A 23 -15.13 7.65 -22.43
CA ALA A 23 -14.27 6.73 -23.13
C ALA A 23 -14.42 5.38 -22.41
N THR A 24 -15.36 4.55 -22.86
CA THR A 24 -15.36 3.12 -22.54
C THR A 24 -14.02 2.61 -23.05
N ALA A 25 -13.03 2.58 -22.16
CA ALA A 25 -11.80 1.88 -22.43
C ALA A 25 -12.22 0.43 -22.68
N PHE A 26 -12.26 0.02 -23.96
CA PHE A 26 -12.40 -1.38 -24.31
C PHE A 26 -11.34 -2.12 -23.51
N ALA A 27 -11.75 -3.02 -22.61
CA ALA A 27 -10.86 -3.84 -21.86
C ALA A 27 -9.95 -4.56 -22.85
N GLN A 28 -8.72 -4.10 -22.96
CA GLN A 28 -7.76 -4.63 -23.90
C GLN A 28 -7.52 -6.10 -23.53
N SER A 29 -7.72 -7.02 -24.45
CA SER A 29 -7.46 -8.43 -24.16
C SER A 29 -5.98 -8.62 -23.80
N ALA A 30 -5.70 -9.42 -22.77
CA ALA A 30 -4.34 -9.69 -22.37
C ALA A 30 -3.50 -10.23 -23.54
N PRO A 31 -2.33 -9.67 -23.83
CA PRO A 31 -1.44 -10.12 -24.87
C PRO A 31 -1.09 -11.59 -24.72
N LYS A 32 -0.88 -12.31 -25.84
CA LYS A 32 -0.65 -13.76 -25.85
C LYS A 32 0.35 -14.24 -24.79
N ARG A 33 1.45 -13.51 -24.60
CA ARG A 33 2.50 -13.84 -23.61
C ARG A 33 2.04 -13.75 -22.15
N TYR A 34 0.95 -13.04 -21.86
CA TYR A 34 0.43 -12.85 -20.50
C TYR A 34 -0.89 -13.58 -20.24
N GLN A 35 -1.48 -14.22 -21.26
CA GLN A 35 -2.77 -14.86 -21.15
C GLN A 35 -2.84 -15.96 -20.08
N THR A 36 -1.77 -16.71 -19.88
CA THR A 36 -1.72 -17.75 -18.83
C THR A 36 -1.83 -17.11 -17.45
N ALA A 37 -0.96 -16.17 -17.12
CA ALA A 37 -1.02 -15.47 -15.84
C ALA A 37 -2.36 -14.75 -15.64
N TYR A 38 -2.90 -14.11 -16.69
CA TYR A 38 -4.20 -13.44 -16.62
C TYR A 38 -5.33 -14.41 -16.26
N ARG A 39 -5.43 -15.56 -16.95
CA ARG A 39 -6.48 -16.57 -16.69
C ARG A 39 -6.35 -17.21 -15.32
N GLU A 40 -5.13 -17.52 -14.87
CA GLU A 40 -4.88 -18.06 -13.54
C GLU A 40 -5.36 -17.11 -12.46
N LEU A 41 -4.95 -15.83 -12.53
CA LEU A 41 -5.34 -14.79 -11.58
C LEU A 41 -6.87 -14.54 -11.61
N GLU A 42 -7.47 -14.47 -12.80
CA GLU A 42 -8.91 -14.29 -12.94
C GLU A 42 -9.69 -15.47 -12.35
N SER A 43 -9.23 -16.70 -12.60
CA SER A 43 -9.83 -17.93 -12.05
C SER A 43 -9.76 -17.95 -10.53
N GLU A 44 -8.60 -17.63 -9.94
CA GLU A 44 -8.40 -17.60 -8.49
C GLU A 44 -9.28 -16.52 -7.83
N LEU A 45 -9.27 -15.30 -8.36
CA LEU A 45 -10.14 -14.21 -7.88
C LEU A 45 -11.62 -14.55 -8.00
N SER A 46 -12.04 -15.21 -9.10
CA SER A 46 -13.43 -15.64 -9.29
C SER A 46 -13.82 -16.75 -8.31
N ALA A 47 -12.92 -17.70 -8.07
CA ALA A 47 -13.15 -18.77 -7.10
C ALA A 47 -13.27 -18.19 -5.67
N PHE A 48 -12.42 -17.25 -5.31
CA PHE A 48 -12.48 -16.58 -4.02
C PHE A 48 -13.77 -15.74 -3.88
N GLN A 49 -14.13 -14.96 -4.90
CA GLN A 49 -15.34 -14.15 -4.90
C GLN A 49 -16.61 -14.97 -4.66
N ARG A 50 -16.71 -16.18 -5.25
CA ARG A 50 -17.87 -17.07 -5.04
C ARG A 50 -18.03 -17.56 -3.59
N ARG A 51 -16.95 -17.53 -2.79
CA ARG A 51 -16.95 -17.94 -1.38
C ARG A 51 -17.24 -16.80 -0.41
N LEU A 52 -17.13 -15.57 -0.89
CA LEU A 52 -17.48 -14.40 -0.09
C LEU A 52 -19.00 -14.22 -0.03
N PRO A 53 -19.54 -13.71 1.07
CA PRO A 53 -20.95 -13.33 1.14
C PRO A 53 -21.23 -12.24 0.08
N PRO A 54 -22.42 -12.26 -0.53
CA PRO A 54 -22.82 -11.25 -1.52
C PRO A 54 -22.86 -9.84 -0.96
N PHE A 55 -23.10 -9.75 0.34
CA PHE A 55 -23.06 -8.52 1.11
C PHE A 55 -22.48 -8.80 2.50
N SER A 56 -21.52 -8.00 2.94
CA SER A 56 -21.00 -8.05 4.31
C SER A 56 -21.56 -6.88 5.11
N ALA A 57 -22.24 -7.18 6.21
CA ALA A 57 -22.73 -6.19 7.18
C ALA A 57 -21.64 -5.66 8.12
N GLY A 58 -20.38 -6.10 7.95
CA GLY A 58 -19.25 -5.65 8.76
C GLY A 58 -18.94 -4.16 8.58
N LYS A 59 -18.22 -3.61 9.55
CA LYS A 59 -17.77 -2.21 9.52
C LYS A 59 -16.86 -1.99 8.30
N THR A 60 -17.10 -0.89 7.59
CA THR A 60 -16.21 -0.47 6.52
C THR A 60 -14.81 -0.16 7.08
N PRO A 61 -13.74 -0.74 6.52
CA PRO A 61 -12.38 -0.44 6.96
C PRO A 61 -12.01 1.00 6.62
N ILE A 62 -11.02 1.54 7.33
CA ILE A 62 -10.32 2.76 6.92
C ILE A 62 -9.63 2.46 5.59
N ARG A 63 -9.99 3.20 4.54
CA ARG A 63 -9.34 3.08 3.23
C ARG A 63 -8.12 3.97 3.22
N ALA A 64 -6.97 3.39 3.50
CA ALA A 64 -5.69 4.06 3.33
C ALA A 64 -5.09 3.75 1.96
N ALA A 65 -4.03 4.45 1.60
CA ALA A 65 -3.21 4.15 0.42
C ALA A 65 -1.75 4.47 0.73
N THR A 66 -0.83 3.70 0.14
CA THR A 66 0.60 4.03 0.23
C THR A 66 0.90 5.25 -0.61
N LEU A 67 1.61 6.23 -0.04
CA LEU A 67 2.07 7.42 -0.76
C LEU A 67 3.31 7.05 -1.60
N SER A 68 3.09 6.71 -2.86
CA SER A 68 4.12 6.15 -3.75
C SER A 68 5.29 7.08 -3.99
N SER A 69 5.07 8.39 -4.07
CA SER A 69 6.12 9.41 -4.23
C SER A 69 7.03 9.53 -3.00
N ALA A 70 6.52 9.17 -1.82
CA ALA A 70 7.25 9.17 -0.56
C ALA A 70 7.82 7.78 -0.18
N ASN A 71 7.91 6.84 -1.13
CA ASN A 71 8.49 5.53 -0.85
C ASN A 71 9.96 5.66 -0.44
N CYS A 72 10.29 5.22 0.76
CA CYS A 72 11.60 5.40 1.39
C CYS A 72 12.75 4.72 0.65
N GLN A 73 12.49 3.73 -0.22
CA GLN A 73 13.52 3.11 -1.06
C GLN A 73 14.12 4.10 -2.07
N ARG A 74 13.49 5.24 -2.29
CA ARG A 74 14.00 6.33 -3.14
C ARG A 74 15.12 7.15 -2.48
N GLY A 75 15.33 6.99 -1.17
CA GLY A 75 16.41 7.65 -0.43
C GLY A 75 16.43 9.17 -0.64
N GLU A 76 17.59 9.74 -0.95
CA GLU A 76 17.80 11.20 -1.12
C GLU A 76 16.98 11.83 -2.26
N ILE A 77 16.52 11.02 -3.22
CA ILE A 77 15.67 11.53 -4.32
C ILE A 77 14.42 12.22 -3.77
N MET A 78 13.86 11.71 -2.67
CA MET A 78 12.67 12.29 -2.05
C MET A 78 12.88 13.70 -1.50
N LEU A 79 14.13 14.09 -1.21
CA LEU A 79 14.45 15.31 -0.49
C LEU A 79 14.46 16.56 -1.39
N ASN A 80 14.44 16.39 -2.72
CA ASN A 80 14.38 17.55 -3.60
C ASN A 80 12.98 18.17 -3.64
N ASP A 81 12.90 19.49 -3.90
CA ASP A 81 11.66 20.24 -3.81
C ASP A 81 10.57 19.74 -4.78
N ALA A 82 10.96 19.35 -6.01
CA ALA A 82 10.00 18.84 -6.99
C ALA A 82 9.34 17.54 -6.55
N GLU A 83 10.08 16.68 -5.86
CA GLU A 83 9.54 15.43 -5.32
C GLU A 83 8.67 15.67 -4.08
N ARG A 84 9.00 16.69 -3.27
CA ARG A 84 8.14 17.11 -2.15
C ARG A 84 6.80 17.65 -2.64
N ASP A 85 6.81 18.54 -3.62
CA ASP A 85 5.59 19.07 -4.25
C ASP A 85 4.75 17.94 -4.85
N THR A 86 5.43 16.99 -5.43
CA THR A 86 4.83 15.80 -5.99
C THR A 86 4.10 14.96 -4.94
N ALA A 87 4.73 14.70 -3.79
CA ALA A 87 4.12 13.96 -2.69
C ALA A 87 2.88 14.68 -2.14
N LEU A 88 2.91 16.01 -2.04
CA LEU A 88 1.76 16.79 -1.60
C LEU A 88 0.60 16.74 -2.60
N ARG A 89 0.88 16.79 -3.91
CA ARG A 89 -0.16 16.65 -4.96
C ARG A 89 -0.74 15.24 -5.00
N GLU A 90 0.09 14.20 -4.84
CA GLU A 90 -0.39 12.83 -4.75
C GLU A 90 -1.29 12.65 -3.52
N LEU A 91 -0.93 13.25 -2.39
CA LEU A 91 -1.74 13.25 -1.17
C LEU A 91 -3.13 13.87 -1.40
N ASP A 92 -3.20 15.02 -2.09
CA ASP A 92 -4.47 15.66 -2.46
C ASP A 92 -5.31 14.78 -3.39
N ALA A 93 -4.65 14.16 -4.37
CA ALA A 93 -5.30 13.27 -5.31
C ALA A 93 -5.84 12.00 -4.64
N LEU A 94 -5.09 11.39 -3.71
CA LEU A 94 -5.54 10.25 -2.93
C LEU A 94 -6.73 10.58 -2.04
N LYS A 95 -6.71 11.75 -1.37
CA LYS A 95 -7.88 12.25 -0.61
C LYS A 95 -9.10 12.39 -1.52
N SER A 96 -8.93 12.99 -2.69
CA SER A 96 -10.01 13.16 -3.68
C SER A 96 -10.50 11.82 -4.24
N ALA A 97 -9.62 10.82 -4.34
CA ALA A 97 -9.97 9.45 -4.72
C ALA A 97 -10.63 8.65 -3.60
N GLY A 98 -10.89 9.25 -2.42
CA GLY A 98 -11.63 8.64 -1.32
C GLY A 98 -10.75 7.95 -0.27
N ALA A 99 -9.45 8.25 -0.21
CA ALA A 99 -8.61 7.75 0.86
C ALA A 99 -8.94 8.44 2.20
N ASP A 100 -9.15 7.65 3.24
CA ASP A 100 -9.38 8.08 4.62
C ASP A 100 -8.08 8.12 5.43
N GLY A 101 -7.00 7.54 4.89
CA GLY A 101 -5.69 7.46 5.53
C GLY A 101 -4.55 7.28 4.54
N ILE A 102 -3.33 7.44 5.04
CA ILE A 102 -2.07 7.29 4.29
C ILE A 102 -1.15 6.33 5.03
N VAL A 103 -0.47 5.48 4.27
CA VAL A 103 0.67 4.71 4.73
C VAL A 103 1.95 5.40 4.28
N LEU A 104 2.82 5.73 5.24
CA LEU A 104 4.18 6.21 5.00
C LEU A 104 5.18 5.15 5.44
N GLN A 105 6.10 4.81 4.55
CA GLN A 105 7.21 3.95 4.88
C GLN A 105 8.42 4.78 5.31
N VAL A 106 8.97 4.50 6.49
CA VAL A 106 10.22 5.07 6.98
C VAL A 106 11.26 3.95 7.03
N CYS A 107 12.30 4.09 6.21
CA CYS A 107 13.30 3.03 6.06
C CYS A 107 14.46 3.17 7.05
N TYR A 108 14.68 2.14 7.87
CA TYR A 108 15.94 1.95 8.54
C TYR A 108 17.05 1.71 7.50
N PRO A 109 18.22 2.35 7.58
CA PRO A 109 18.72 3.24 8.64
C PRO A 109 18.70 4.74 8.27
N LEU A 110 17.70 5.24 7.53
CA LEU A 110 17.67 6.64 7.07
C LEU A 110 17.63 7.67 8.19
N LEU A 111 17.10 7.29 9.36
CA LEU A 111 17.07 8.17 10.55
C LEU A 111 18.18 7.83 11.54
N THR A 112 19.18 7.04 11.15
CA THR A 112 20.33 6.65 11.98
C THR A 112 21.56 7.50 11.63
N SER A 113 22.03 8.32 12.56
CA SER A 113 23.17 9.24 12.36
C SER A 113 24.47 8.52 12.02
N ALA A 114 24.67 7.27 12.42
CA ALA A 114 25.80 6.45 12.05
C ALA A 114 25.79 6.01 10.57
N PHE A 115 24.64 6.16 9.89
CA PHE A 115 24.51 5.87 8.46
C PHE A 115 24.63 7.16 7.61
N ARG A 116 23.94 8.22 8.01
CA ARG A 116 23.93 9.52 7.35
C ARG A 116 23.33 10.60 8.25
N ASP A 117 23.31 11.86 7.80
CA ASP A 117 22.54 12.90 8.46
C ASP A 117 21.05 12.59 8.40
N PRO A 118 20.37 12.34 9.53
CA PRO A 118 18.96 11.99 9.56
C PRO A 118 18.02 13.20 9.42
N GLN A 119 18.50 14.43 9.67
CA GLN A 119 17.65 15.60 9.81
C GLN A 119 16.84 15.92 8.55
N PRO A 120 17.42 15.90 7.32
CA PRO A 120 16.64 16.17 6.12
C PRO A 120 15.49 15.18 5.90
N PHE A 121 15.69 13.90 6.24
CA PHE A 121 14.64 12.88 6.16
C PHE A 121 13.58 13.09 7.23
N LEU A 122 13.98 13.41 8.44
CA LEU A 122 13.06 13.69 9.54
C LEU A 122 12.16 14.89 9.22
N ASP A 123 12.73 15.97 8.71
CA ASP A 123 11.99 17.16 8.29
C ASP A 123 11.00 16.83 7.15
N TYR A 124 11.44 16.04 6.18
CA TYR A 124 10.58 15.59 5.08
C TYR A 124 9.36 14.81 5.59
N TYR A 125 9.59 13.78 6.43
CA TYR A 125 8.50 12.97 6.96
C TYR A 125 7.60 13.74 7.93
N ALA A 126 8.14 14.63 8.75
CA ALA A 126 7.36 15.48 9.65
C ALA A 126 6.44 16.43 8.87
N ASN A 127 6.93 17.00 7.77
CA ASN A 127 6.13 17.84 6.87
C ASN A 127 4.99 17.03 6.22
N LEU A 128 5.25 15.83 5.75
CA LEU A 128 4.20 14.95 5.21
C LEU A 128 3.18 14.53 6.28
N ALA A 129 3.63 14.17 7.47
CA ALA A 129 2.74 13.83 8.58
C ALA A 129 1.80 15.00 8.94
N ASN A 130 2.32 16.23 8.96
CA ASN A 130 1.52 17.45 9.14
C ASN A 130 0.52 17.64 7.99
N ALA A 131 0.94 17.40 6.76
CA ALA A 131 0.08 17.53 5.58
C ALA A 131 -1.06 16.49 5.57
N VAL A 132 -0.80 15.26 6.04
CA VAL A 132 -1.82 14.22 6.22
C VAL A 132 -2.86 14.66 7.25
N ARG A 133 -2.41 15.10 8.44
CA ARG A 133 -3.30 15.60 9.51
C ARG A 133 -4.13 16.81 9.08
N ALA A 134 -3.53 17.75 8.35
CA ALA A 134 -4.24 18.94 7.84
C ALA A 134 -5.38 18.59 6.86
N ARG A 135 -5.43 17.34 6.36
CA ARG A 135 -6.50 16.81 5.50
C ARG A 135 -7.46 15.89 6.23
N ASP A 136 -7.42 15.85 7.55
CA ASP A 136 -8.23 14.95 8.38
C ASP A 136 -8.11 13.48 7.94
N MET A 137 -6.89 13.05 7.61
CA MET A 137 -6.58 11.68 7.23
C MET A 137 -5.82 10.97 8.34
N LYS A 138 -6.05 9.66 8.45
CA LYS A 138 -5.28 8.80 9.35
C LYS A 138 -3.87 8.59 8.82
N LEU A 139 -2.90 8.56 9.71
CA LEU A 139 -1.50 8.29 9.39
C LEU A 139 -1.08 6.94 9.98
N LEU A 140 -0.74 6.00 9.12
CA LEU A 140 -0.02 4.80 9.48
C LEU A 140 1.43 4.94 9.03
N VAL A 141 2.38 4.72 9.93
CA VAL A 141 3.80 4.67 9.60
C VAL A 141 4.29 3.22 9.73
N GLU A 142 4.92 2.73 8.67
CA GLU A 142 5.64 1.47 8.70
C GLU A 142 7.14 1.72 8.83
N HIS A 143 7.75 1.14 9.85
CA HIS A 143 9.20 1.15 10.03
C HIS A 143 9.82 -0.06 9.34
N VAL A 144 10.18 0.11 8.09
CA VAL A 144 10.73 -0.93 7.21
C VAL A 144 12.25 -0.86 7.13
N ALA A 145 12.89 -1.63 6.25
CA ALA A 145 14.33 -1.53 5.98
C ALA A 145 14.58 -1.08 4.54
N LEU A 146 15.71 -0.42 4.28
CA LEU A 146 16.21 -0.26 2.92
C LEU A 146 16.52 -1.64 2.33
N LEU A 147 15.91 -1.93 1.19
CA LEU A 147 16.08 -3.19 0.49
C LEU A 147 17.13 -3.02 -0.62
N PRO A 148 18.31 -3.62 -0.52
CA PRO A 148 19.43 -3.35 -1.45
C PRO A 148 19.09 -3.60 -2.93
N ALA A 149 18.10 -4.44 -3.21
CA ALA A 149 17.64 -4.71 -4.58
C ALA A 149 16.82 -3.57 -5.19
N TYR A 150 16.20 -2.70 -4.37
CA TYR A 150 15.23 -1.69 -4.80
C TYR A 150 15.65 -0.26 -4.41
N ALA A 151 16.44 -0.14 -3.32
CA ALA A 151 16.83 1.16 -2.81
C ALA A 151 17.77 1.90 -3.76
N SER A 152 17.56 3.21 -3.91
CA SER A 152 18.48 4.10 -4.62
C SER A 152 19.79 4.34 -3.86
N VAL A 153 19.80 3.99 -2.57
CA VAL A 153 20.96 4.11 -1.67
C VAL A 153 21.46 2.73 -1.29
N ASP A 154 22.76 2.51 -1.45
CA ASP A 154 23.37 1.23 -1.08
C ASP A 154 23.61 1.12 0.43
N ALA A 155 22.75 0.40 1.12
CA ALA A 155 22.89 0.12 2.55
C ALA A 155 23.72 -1.15 2.87
N ARG A 156 24.16 -1.92 1.87
CA ARG A 156 24.91 -3.19 2.09
C ARG A 156 26.20 -3.01 2.90
N PRO A 157 27.06 -2.00 2.66
CA PRO A 157 28.26 -1.81 3.44
C PRO A 157 27.98 -1.49 4.92
N TYR A 158 26.83 -0.84 5.19
CA TYR A 158 26.38 -0.56 6.53
C TYR A 158 25.85 -1.82 7.20
N TYR A 159 24.98 -2.56 6.52
CA TYR A 159 24.39 -3.80 7.02
C TYR A 159 25.42 -4.87 7.35
N ALA A 160 26.49 -4.97 6.54
CA ALA A 160 27.59 -5.92 6.76
C ALA A 160 28.33 -5.72 8.10
N LYS A 161 28.20 -4.55 8.72
CA LYS A 161 28.83 -4.20 10.01
C LYS A 161 27.87 -4.27 11.20
N LEU A 162 26.63 -4.67 10.98
CA LEU A 162 25.63 -4.74 12.04
C LEU A 162 25.81 -5.99 12.91
N THR A 163 25.66 -5.79 14.21
CA THR A 163 25.33 -6.87 15.14
C THR A 163 23.84 -6.84 15.45
N LYS A 164 23.26 -7.95 15.88
CA LYS A 164 21.84 -8.01 16.29
C LYS A 164 21.50 -6.98 17.39
N GLN A 165 22.44 -6.76 18.31
CA GLN A 165 22.28 -5.78 19.39
C GLN A 165 22.26 -4.35 18.86
N ARG A 166 23.20 -4.00 17.98
CA ARG A 166 23.26 -2.67 17.36
C ARG A 166 22.02 -2.41 16.51
N PHE A 167 21.61 -3.37 15.68
CA PHE A 167 20.40 -3.31 14.88
C PHE A 167 19.17 -3.04 15.73
N ALA A 168 18.98 -3.80 16.81
CA ALA A 168 17.83 -3.62 17.70
C ALA A 168 17.81 -2.24 18.37
N LYS A 169 18.99 -1.76 18.80
CA LYS A 169 19.11 -0.43 19.42
C LYS A 169 18.77 0.69 18.42
N GLU A 170 19.40 0.68 17.25
CA GLU A 170 19.21 1.73 16.24
C GLU A 170 17.76 1.77 15.75
N ARG A 171 17.14 0.61 15.45
CA ARG A 171 15.73 0.58 15.11
C ARG A 171 14.82 1.10 16.22
N PHE A 172 15.13 0.81 17.46
CA PHE A 172 14.39 1.37 18.60
C PHE A 172 14.51 2.90 18.66
N ASP A 173 15.71 3.44 18.48
CA ASP A 173 15.96 4.89 18.49
C ASP A 173 15.16 5.58 17.35
N GLU A 174 15.11 4.96 16.16
CA GLU A 174 14.28 5.44 15.04
C GLU A 174 12.78 5.37 15.36
N LEU A 175 12.28 4.28 15.95
CA LEU A 175 10.86 4.17 16.36
C LEU A 175 10.46 5.27 17.34
N LYS A 176 11.33 5.57 18.30
CA LYS A 176 11.11 6.66 19.24
C LYS A 176 11.07 8.01 18.53
N THR A 177 11.99 8.26 17.61
CA THR A 177 12.05 9.47 16.79
C THR A 177 10.77 9.62 15.94
N ILE A 178 10.32 8.54 15.30
CA ILE A 178 9.07 8.51 14.51
C ILE A 178 7.86 8.87 15.37
N LEU A 179 7.72 8.26 16.54
CA LEU A 179 6.60 8.55 17.44
C LEU A 179 6.56 10.03 17.86
N LEU A 180 7.71 10.60 18.20
CA LEU A 180 7.79 11.98 18.68
C LEU A 180 7.60 13.02 17.57
N ALA A 181 8.20 12.78 16.41
CA ALA A 181 8.21 13.77 15.32
C ALA A 181 7.00 13.65 14.38
N LEU A 182 6.58 12.42 14.06
CA LEU A 182 5.50 12.19 13.10
C LEU A 182 4.12 12.08 13.77
N GLN A 183 4.07 11.64 15.03
CA GLN A 183 2.83 11.45 15.80
C GLN A 183 1.77 10.66 15.00
N PRO A 184 2.07 9.44 14.53
CA PRO A 184 1.16 8.65 13.72
C PRO A 184 -0.04 8.15 14.54
N ASP A 185 -1.17 7.84 13.88
CA ASP A 185 -2.28 7.10 14.49
C ASP A 185 -1.92 5.62 14.69
N TYR A 186 -1.14 5.05 13.75
CA TYR A 186 -0.67 3.66 13.74
C TYR A 186 0.83 3.62 13.45
N LEU A 187 1.57 2.81 14.21
CA LEU A 187 3.00 2.58 13.97
C LEU A 187 3.29 1.07 13.92
N THR A 188 3.62 0.57 12.74
CA THR A 188 4.09 -0.81 12.56
C THR A 188 5.59 -0.88 12.81
N LEU A 189 5.99 -1.62 13.85
CA LEU A 189 7.38 -1.77 14.28
C LEU A 189 8.17 -2.69 13.33
N VAL A 190 7.49 -3.66 12.77
CA VAL A 190 7.98 -4.61 11.76
C VAL A 190 6.79 -5.23 11.04
N SER A 191 6.83 -5.28 9.71
CA SER A 191 5.75 -5.86 8.89
C SER A 191 6.19 -7.12 8.10
N GLU A 192 7.46 -7.23 7.74
CA GLU A 192 8.02 -8.37 6.99
C GLU A 192 9.33 -8.85 7.62
N PRO A 193 9.28 -9.62 8.72
CA PRO A 193 10.44 -9.95 9.53
C PRO A 193 11.60 -10.56 8.77
N ARG A 194 11.33 -11.44 7.81
CA ARG A 194 12.39 -12.12 7.02
C ARG A 194 13.14 -11.17 6.11
N ILE A 195 12.43 -10.24 5.49
CA ILE A 195 13.00 -9.29 4.52
C ILE A 195 13.65 -8.12 5.23
N GLN A 196 13.06 -7.65 6.33
CA GLN A 196 13.47 -6.45 7.05
C GLN A 196 14.60 -6.66 8.06
N SER A 197 15.24 -7.82 8.05
CA SER A 197 16.31 -8.17 9.00
C SER A 197 17.66 -7.54 8.67
N ALA A 198 17.80 -6.73 7.61
CA ALA A 198 19.06 -6.12 7.17
C ALA A 198 20.21 -7.14 6.98
N GLY A 199 19.88 -8.35 6.53
CA GLY A 199 20.84 -9.46 6.35
C GLY A 199 21.14 -10.25 7.65
N LEU A 200 20.63 -9.82 8.79
CA LEU A 200 20.72 -10.56 10.04
C LEU A 200 19.68 -11.68 10.07
N GLN A 201 20.12 -12.89 10.29
CA GLN A 201 19.20 -14.03 10.42
C GLN A 201 18.54 -14.02 11.80
N LEU A 202 17.46 -13.25 11.93
CA LEU A 202 16.70 -13.16 13.17
C LEU A 202 15.61 -14.24 13.20
N THR A 203 15.56 -14.99 14.28
CA THR A 203 14.52 -15.99 14.54
C THR A 203 13.21 -15.33 14.97
N VAL A 204 12.09 -16.06 14.88
CA VAL A 204 10.78 -15.64 15.41
C VAL A 204 10.87 -15.18 16.86
N LYS A 205 11.64 -15.93 17.70
CA LYS A 205 11.85 -15.59 19.11
C LYS A 205 12.60 -14.26 19.29
N GLU A 206 13.61 -14.01 18.47
CA GLU A 206 14.37 -12.75 18.51
C GLU A 206 13.52 -11.55 18.07
N TRP A 207 12.73 -11.70 17.01
CA TRP A 207 11.79 -10.67 16.58
C TRP A 207 10.71 -10.40 17.64
N ARG A 208 10.11 -11.45 18.21
CA ARG A 208 9.17 -11.30 19.33
C ARG A 208 9.78 -10.52 20.49
N SER A 209 11.01 -10.90 20.88
CA SER A 209 11.73 -10.23 21.96
C SER A 209 12.07 -8.77 21.64
N TYR A 210 12.39 -8.46 20.38
CA TYR A 210 12.61 -7.09 19.91
C TYR A 210 11.33 -6.26 20.05
N VAL A 211 10.23 -6.72 19.48
CA VAL A 211 8.92 -6.01 19.50
C VAL A 211 8.48 -5.78 20.95
N GLN A 212 8.50 -6.82 21.79
CA GLN A 212 8.09 -6.71 23.19
C GLN A 212 8.92 -5.69 23.96
N ARG A 213 10.25 -5.78 23.88
CA ARG A 213 11.16 -4.83 24.55
C ARG A 213 11.00 -3.40 24.01
N SER A 214 10.76 -3.24 22.73
CA SER A 214 10.50 -1.91 22.13
C SER A 214 9.23 -1.28 22.71
N ILE A 215 8.15 -2.02 22.84
CA ILE A 215 6.90 -1.54 23.45
C ILE A 215 7.12 -1.16 24.91
N GLU A 216 7.75 -2.03 25.69
CA GLU A 216 8.05 -1.79 27.12
C GLU A 216 8.90 -0.51 27.30
N ALA A 217 9.98 -0.38 26.51
CA ALA A 217 10.87 0.77 26.60
C ALA A 217 10.20 2.07 26.10
N LEU A 218 9.39 2.04 25.06
CA LEU A 218 8.63 3.21 24.60
C LEU A 218 7.63 3.66 25.67
N THR A 219 6.89 2.72 26.26
CA THR A 219 5.95 3.02 27.36
C THR A 219 6.67 3.60 28.58
N GLN A 220 7.81 3.03 28.95
CA GLN A 220 8.60 3.52 30.07
C GLN A 220 9.19 4.92 29.85
N GLN A 221 9.67 5.22 28.64
CA GLN A 221 10.36 6.47 28.33
C GLN A 221 9.42 7.61 27.95
N LEU A 222 8.30 7.32 27.32
CA LEU A 222 7.39 8.32 26.78
C LEU A 222 6.06 8.42 27.56
N GLY A 223 5.80 7.47 28.45
CA GLY A 223 4.51 7.38 29.12
C GLY A 223 3.38 6.98 28.16
N SER A 224 2.37 7.83 28.02
CA SER A 224 1.28 7.62 27.08
C SER A 224 1.57 8.34 25.76
N PHE A 225 1.27 7.69 24.65
CA PHE A 225 1.29 8.25 23.30
C PHE A 225 0.05 7.78 22.55
N PRO A 226 -0.47 8.58 21.58
CA PRO A 226 -1.75 8.28 20.91
C PRO A 226 -1.65 7.14 19.90
N ALA A 227 -0.44 6.82 19.42
CA ALA A 227 -0.23 5.82 18.40
C ALA A 227 -0.58 4.41 18.85
N LEU A 228 -1.35 3.69 18.03
CA LEU A 228 -1.52 2.25 18.18
C LEU A 228 -0.27 1.55 17.60
N LEU A 229 0.38 0.70 18.39
CA LEU A 229 1.57 -0.04 17.96
C LEU A 229 1.19 -1.37 17.33
N GLY A 230 1.84 -1.73 16.23
CA GLY A 230 1.63 -2.97 15.50
C GLY A 230 2.90 -3.69 15.11
N ALA A 231 2.76 -4.95 14.78
CA ALA A 231 3.78 -5.77 14.14
C ALA A 231 3.09 -6.88 13.32
N GLY A 232 3.74 -7.40 12.31
CA GLY A 232 3.08 -8.37 11.44
C GLY A 232 4.00 -9.16 10.53
N SER A 233 3.40 -9.65 9.46
CA SER A 233 4.07 -10.52 8.49
C SER A 233 3.30 -10.52 7.16
N GLY A 234 4.00 -10.88 6.08
CA GLY A 234 3.36 -11.20 4.81
C GLY A 234 2.55 -12.49 4.89
N LEU A 235 1.37 -12.50 4.24
CA LEU A 235 0.52 -13.70 4.19
C LEU A 235 1.18 -14.89 3.48
N TRP A 236 2.27 -14.67 2.76
CA TRP A 236 3.10 -15.74 2.16
C TRP A 236 4.12 -16.35 3.11
N GLU A 237 4.30 -15.78 4.30
CA GLU A 237 5.20 -16.29 5.32
C GLU A 237 4.52 -17.35 6.22
N ASP A 238 5.25 -17.89 7.18
CA ASP A 238 4.71 -18.78 8.19
C ASP A 238 3.89 -18.00 9.23
N PHE A 239 2.79 -18.57 9.69
CA PHE A 239 1.95 -17.97 10.74
C PHE A 239 2.70 -17.75 12.07
N GLY A 240 3.82 -18.44 12.28
CA GLY A 240 4.60 -18.38 13.52
C GLY A 240 5.03 -16.97 13.92
N TYR A 241 5.30 -16.06 12.98
CA TYR A 241 5.57 -14.65 13.30
C TYR A 241 4.33 -13.96 13.86
N VAL A 242 3.21 -14.11 13.18
CA VAL A 242 1.93 -13.52 13.58
C VAL A 242 1.49 -14.06 14.94
N GLU A 243 1.59 -15.38 15.15
CA GLU A 243 1.30 -16.02 16.43
C GLU A 243 2.16 -15.47 17.57
N ALA A 244 3.46 -15.33 17.30
CA ALA A 244 4.40 -14.78 18.27
C ALA A 244 4.09 -13.32 18.64
N PHE A 245 3.66 -12.51 17.68
CA PHE A 245 3.32 -11.11 17.90
C PHE A 245 1.93 -10.94 18.53
N ALA A 246 0.93 -11.71 18.11
CA ALA A 246 -0.42 -11.61 18.64
C ALA A 246 -0.49 -11.75 20.16
N GLY A 247 0.38 -12.60 20.74
CA GLY A 247 0.48 -12.78 22.20
C GLY A 247 1.28 -11.71 22.95
N ILE A 248 1.73 -10.63 22.30
CA ILE A 248 2.47 -9.56 22.97
C ILE A 248 1.49 -8.57 23.62
N LYS A 249 1.61 -8.41 24.93
CA LYS A 249 0.82 -7.41 25.68
C LYS A 249 1.26 -5.99 25.29
N GLY A 250 0.29 -5.11 25.06
CA GLY A 250 0.54 -3.73 24.65
C GLY A 250 0.72 -3.55 23.13
N LEU A 251 0.82 -4.63 22.34
CA LEU A 251 0.71 -4.56 20.89
C LEU A 251 -0.77 -4.43 20.52
N GLY A 252 -1.15 -3.33 19.85
CA GLY A 252 -2.54 -2.99 19.57
C GLY A 252 -3.10 -3.68 18.33
N TYR A 253 -2.27 -3.98 17.34
CA TYR A 253 -2.73 -4.61 16.09
C TYR A 253 -1.69 -5.55 15.48
N ILE A 254 -2.18 -6.47 14.65
CA ILE A 254 -1.38 -7.26 13.73
C ILE A 254 -1.50 -6.66 12.34
N ASP A 255 -0.35 -6.46 11.71
CA ASP A 255 -0.22 -5.94 10.35
C ASP A 255 0.02 -7.09 9.38
N LEU A 256 -0.76 -7.13 8.30
CA LEU A 256 -0.68 -8.17 7.29
C LEU A 256 -0.39 -7.55 5.93
N HIS A 257 0.49 -8.19 5.16
CA HIS A 257 0.75 -7.82 3.78
C HIS A 257 0.24 -8.90 2.83
N LEU A 258 -0.42 -8.50 1.73
CA LEU A 258 -0.98 -9.41 0.74
C LEU A 258 -0.52 -9.01 -0.67
N PHE A 259 0.46 -9.72 -1.23
CA PHE A 259 0.95 -9.48 -2.58
C PHE A 259 0.75 -10.66 -3.53
N PRO A 260 1.41 -11.83 -3.39
CA PRO A 260 1.07 -12.96 -4.23
C PRO A 260 -0.29 -13.53 -3.80
N LEU A 261 -1.07 -14.01 -4.75
CA LEU A 261 -2.33 -14.70 -4.42
C LEU A 261 -2.06 -16.07 -3.82
N SER A 262 -1.04 -16.77 -4.34
CA SER A 262 -0.69 -18.11 -3.87
C SER A 262 0.80 -18.23 -3.55
N ALA A 263 1.10 -18.90 -2.45
CA ALA A 263 2.46 -19.29 -2.08
C ALA A 263 2.44 -20.66 -1.38
N GLY A 264 3.34 -21.56 -1.77
CA GLY A 264 3.44 -22.87 -1.13
C GLY A 264 2.19 -23.75 -1.27
N GLY A 265 1.40 -23.54 -2.34
CA GLY A 265 0.20 -24.35 -2.62
C GLY A 265 -1.07 -23.90 -1.88
N GLN A 266 -0.99 -22.93 -0.98
CA GLN A 266 -2.16 -22.34 -0.31
C GLN A 266 -2.41 -20.91 -0.83
N SER A 267 -3.68 -20.56 -1.02
CA SER A 267 -4.08 -19.20 -1.39
C SER A 267 -3.86 -18.25 -0.23
N ASN A 268 -3.18 -17.12 -0.49
CA ASN A 268 -3.04 -16.05 0.49
C ASN A 268 -4.36 -15.32 0.74
N LEU A 269 -5.31 -15.39 -0.19
CA LEU A 269 -6.67 -14.92 0.06
C LEU A 269 -7.39 -15.80 1.09
N ASP A 270 -7.12 -17.12 1.11
CA ASP A 270 -7.66 -18.01 2.15
C ASP A 270 -7.04 -17.68 3.52
N ARG A 271 -5.74 -17.39 3.55
CA ARG A 271 -5.06 -16.92 4.77
C ARG A 271 -5.62 -15.59 5.25
N LEU A 272 -5.98 -14.68 4.35
CA LEU A 272 -6.65 -13.42 4.70
C LEU A 272 -7.99 -13.68 5.42
N MET A 273 -8.69 -14.77 5.08
CA MET A 273 -9.93 -15.16 5.76
C MET A 273 -9.69 -15.91 7.07
N GLU A 274 -8.64 -16.72 7.14
CA GLU A 274 -8.34 -17.61 8.27
C GLU A 274 -7.55 -16.90 9.39
N TRP A 275 -6.51 -16.15 9.05
CA TRP A 275 -5.59 -15.59 10.04
C TRP A 275 -6.24 -14.60 11.02
N PRO A 276 -7.18 -13.74 10.62
CA PRO A 276 -7.92 -12.90 11.56
C PRO A 276 -8.61 -13.68 12.69
N GLU A 277 -9.18 -14.84 12.37
CA GLU A 277 -9.82 -15.69 13.36
C GLU A 277 -8.80 -16.36 14.30
N ARG A 278 -7.68 -16.81 13.75
CA ARG A 278 -6.57 -17.38 14.55
C ARG A 278 -5.97 -16.34 15.49
N ILE A 279 -5.77 -15.10 15.01
CA ILE A 279 -5.25 -13.98 15.82
C ILE A 279 -6.18 -13.72 16.99
N ARG A 280 -7.51 -13.61 16.75
CA ARG A 280 -8.49 -13.34 17.80
C ARG A 280 -8.68 -14.49 18.80
N LYS A 281 -8.30 -15.71 18.45
CA LYS A 281 -8.22 -16.82 19.42
C LYS A 281 -7.07 -16.64 20.42
N ILE A 282 -6.01 -15.94 20.04
CA ILE A 282 -4.86 -15.64 20.91
C ILE A 282 -5.16 -14.40 21.76
N ASP A 283 -5.68 -13.35 21.12
CA ASP A 283 -6.08 -12.09 21.76
C ASP A 283 -7.33 -11.54 21.06
N PRO A 284 -8.50 -11.63 21.71
CA PRO A 284 -9.79 -11.20 21.12
C PRO A 284 -9.84 -9.71 20.79
N ASP A 285 -9.09 -8.88 21.51
CA ASP A 285 -9.07 -7.42 21.34
C ASP A 285 -8.07 -6.97 20.28
N LYS A 286 -7.29 -7.89 19.72
CA LYS A 286 -6.27 -7.58 18.73
C LYS A 286 -6.91 -7.07 17.44
N ARG A 287 -6.60 -5.84 17.06
CA ARG A 287 -7.00 -5.28 15.78
C ARG A 287 -6.17 -5.87 14.65
N ILE A 288 -6.71 -5.80 13.45
CA ILE A 288 -6.05 -6.31 12.25
C ILE A 288 -6.03 -5.22 11.20
N VAL A 289 -4.85 -5.00 10.63
CA VAL A 289 -4.58 -4.02 9.59
C VAL A 289 -3.97 -4.77 8.40
N VAL A 290 -4.28 -4.33 7.19
CA VAL A 290 -3.60 -4.76 5.96
C VAL A 290 -3.00 -3.51 5.35
N SER A 291 -1.79 -3.16 5.80
CA SER A 291 -1.11 -1.91 5.43
C SER A 291 -0.52 -1.95 4.03
N GLU A 292 -0.33 -3.14 3.48
CA GLU A 292 0.11 -3.32 2.10
C GLU A 292 -0.62 -4.45 1.42
N PHE A 293 -1.25 -4.17 0.29
CA PHE A 293 -1.73 -5.22 -0.61
C PHE A 293 -1.75 -4.75 -2.06
N TRP A 294 -1.43 -5.66 -2.97
CA TRP A 294 -1.60 -5.47 -4.40
C TRP A 294 -1.56 -6.80 -5.14
N LEU A 295 -2.20 -6.83 -6.31
CA LEU A 295 -2.19 -8.00 -7.16
C LEU A 295 -0.87 -8.11 -7.93
N TYR A 296 -0.03 -9.10 -7.59
CA TYR A 296 1.11 -9.46 -8.43
C TYR A 296 0.64 -10.13 -9.72
N LYS A 297 1.06 -9.60 -10.88
CA LYS A 297 0.71 -10.13 -12.21
C LYS A 297 1.63 -11.30 -12.57
N ALA A 298 1.68 -12.31 -11.70
CA ALA A 298 2.53 -13.49 -11.83
C ALA A 298 1.67 -14.75 -11.89
N SER A 299 2.05 -15.71 -12.74
CA SER A 299 1.48 -17.07 -12.68
C SER A 299 1.91 -17.76 -11.39
N GLY A 300 1.19 -18.81 -10.98
CA GLY A 300 1.58 -19.61 -9.81
C GLY A 300 3.02 -20.12 -9.89
N ALA A 301 3.47 -20.53 -11.07
CA ALA A 301 4.84 -20.98 -11.30
C ALA A 301 5.90 -19.87 -11.14
N GLU A 302 5.56 -18.62 -11.48
CA GLU A 302 6.43 -17.46 -11.30
C GLU A 302 6.45 -16.98 -9.85
N ALA A 303 5.32 -17.04 -9.16
CA ALA A 303 5.19 -16.63 -7.75
C ALA A 303 6.09 -17.46 -6.81
N PHE A 304 6.40 -18.69 -7.14
CA PHE A 304 7.37 -19.52 -6.39
C PHE A 304 8.81 -18.98 -6.44
N LYS A 305 9.13 -18.10 -7.39
CA LYS A 305 10.48 -17.54 -7.58
C LYS A 305 10.62 -16.15 -6.94
N LEU A 306 9.80 -15.83 -5.96
CA LEU A 306 9.87 -14.55 -5.27
C LEU A 306 11.18 -14.37 -4.47
N PRO A 307 11.72 -13.13 -4.37
CA PRO A 307 11.09 -11.89 -4.84
C PRO A 307 11.04 -11.80 -6.37
N LEU A 308 9.96 -11.21 -6.89
CA LEU A 308 9.87 -10.92 -8.32
C LEU A 308 11.01 -10.01 -8.73
N ASP A 309 11.65 -10.35 -9.83
CA ASP A 309 12.65 -9.44 -10.42
C ASP A 309 12.00 -8.15 -10.93
N LEU A 310 12.83 -7.16 -11.26
CA LEU A 310 12.36 -5.88 -11.74
C LEU A 310 11.53 -6.02 -13.05
N ASN A 311 11.87 -6.99 -13.90
CA ASN A 311 11.15 -7.21 -15.16
C ASN A 311 9.74 -7.77 -14.90
N ALA A 312 9.61 -8.68 -13.93
CA ALA A 312 8.31 -9.20 -13.53
C ALA A 312 7.44 -8.11 -12.89
N SER A 313 8.04 -7.20 -12.11
CA SER A 313 7.33 -6.07 -11.52
C SER A 313 6.91 -5.02 -12.56
N ALA A 314 7.76 -4.74 -13.55
CA ALA A 314 7.50 -3.73 -14.56
C ALA A 314 6.27 -4.04 -15.43
N ARG A 315 5.94 -5.32 -15.67
CA ARG A 315 4.75 -5.69 -16.46
C ARG A 315 3.41 -5.31 -15.80
N ASN A 316 3.43 -5.01 -14.50
CA ASN A 316 2.22 -4.60 -13.76
C ASN A 316 1.66 -3.26 -14.23
N VAL A 317 2.43 -2.46 -14.96
CA VAL A 317 2.06 -1.11 -15.40
C VAL A 317 0.98 -1.07 -16.48
N PHE A 318 0.74 -2.17 -17.19
CA PHE A 318 -0.10 -2.18 -18.38
C PHE A 318 -1.60 -2.15 -18.10
N SER A 319 -2.31 -1.37 -18.90
CA SER A 319 -3.75 -1.12 -18.78
C SER A 319 -4.64 -2.35 -18.86
N PHE A 320 -4.23 -3.39 -19.63
CA PHE A 320 -5.02 -4.62 -19.73
C PHE A 320 -5.15 -5.40 -18.41
N TRP A 321 -4.34 -5.08 -17.38
CA TRP A 321 -4.50 -5.63 -16.04
C TRP A 321 -5.60 -4.95 -15.20
N GLY A 322 -6.04 -3.75 -15.60
CA GLY A 322 -7.00 -2.95 -14.85
C GLY A 322 -8.24 -3.73 -14.37
N PRO A 323 -8.92 -4.53 -15.22
CA PRO A 323 -10.08 -5.32 -14.79
C PRO A 323 -9.77 -6.31 -13.65
N LEU A 324 -8.56 -6.90 -13.63
CA LEU A 324 -8.13 -7.78 -12.53
C LEU A 324 -7.82 -6.99 -11.27
N ASP A 325 -7.19 -5.83 -11.37
CA ASP A 325 -6.95 -4.95 -10.22
C ASP A 325 -8.26 -4.51 -9.58
N GLN A 326 -9.24 -4.10 -10.39
CA GLN A 326 -10.58 -3.75 -9.91
C GLN A 326 -11.27 -4.92 -9.18
N LYS A 327 -11.20 -6.13 -9.77
CA LYS A 327 -11.77 -7.33 -9.15
C LYS A 327 -11.07 -7.65 -7.84
N PHE A 328 -9.74 -7.55 -7.79
CA PHE A 328 -8.94 -7.78 -6.60
C PHE A 328 -9.30 -6.81 -5.47
N LEU A 329 -9.37 -5.50 -5.77
CA LEU A 329 -9.80 -4.49 -4.81
C LEU A 329 -11.17 -4.83 -4.22
N ARG A 330 -12.16 -5.15 -5.08
CA ARG A 330 -13.52 -5.51 -4.61
C ARG A 330 -13.53 -6.71 -3.67
N VAL A 331 -12.82 -7.79 -4.03
CA VAL A 331 -12.82 -9.01 -3.19
C VAL A 331 -12.08 -8.79 -1.88
N VAL A 332 -10.98 -8.03 -1.87
CA VAL A 332 -10.27 -7.67 -0.63
C VAL A 332 -11.13 -6.76 0.25
N GLY A 333 -11.84 -5.79 -0.33
CA GLY A 333 -12.76 -4.92 0.40
C GLY A 333 -13.90 -5.69 1.08
N VAL A 334 -14.51 -6.67 0.39
CA VAL A 334 -15.53 -7.53 0.99
C VAL A 334 -14.93 -8.41 2.09
N ALA A 335 -13.77 -9.04 1.84
CA ALA A 335 -13.08 -9.85 2.84
C ALA A 335 -12.70 -9.04 4.09
N ALA A 336 -12.25 -7.81 3.91
CA ALA A 336 -11.90 -6.91 5.00
C ALA A 336 -13.11 -6.59 5.90
N ARG A 337 -14.25 -6.27 5.31
CA ARG A 337 -15.50 -6.06 6.08
C ARG A 337 -15.93 -7.33 6.80
N GLU A 338 -15.92 -8.47 6.11
CA GLU A 338 -16.32 -9.75 6.67
C GLU A 338 -15.45 -10.16 7.87
N LYS A 339 -14.16 -9.90 7.80
CA LYS A 339 -13.21 -10.25 8.87
C LYS A 339 -12.95 -9.12 9.86
N GLY A 340 -13.68 -7.99 9.76
CA GLY A 340 -13.52 -6.86 10.66
C GLY A 340 -12.07 -6.34 10.67
N ILE A 341 -11.44 -6.25 9.49
CA ILE A 341 -10.15 -5.61 9.31
C ILE A 341 -10.35 -4.09 9.46
N GLU A 342 -9.53 -3.46 10.27
CA GLU A 342 -9.73 -2.06 10.65
C GLU A 342 -9.27 -1.08 9.57
N LEU A 343 -8.15 -1.40 8.89
CA LEU A 343 -7.56 -0.57 7.85
C LEU A 343 -7.03 -1.44 6.73
N ILE A 344 -7.21 -0.98 5.49
CA ILE A 344 -6.64 -1.60 4.29
C ILE A 344 -5.95 -0.54 3.44
N ALA A 345 -4.78 -0.86 2.87
CA ALA A 345 -4.02 0.08 2.04
C ALA A 345 -3.44 -0.59 0.79
N PRO A 346 -3.96 -0.29 -0.40
CA PRO A 346 -3.32 -0.65 -1.65
C PRO A 346 -1.94 0.00 -1.80
N PHE A 347 -0.94 -0.82 -2.14
CA PHE A 347 0.46 -0.37 -2.24
C PHE A 347 0.74 0.45 -3.51
N TRP A 348 0.25 0.00 -4.68
CA TRP A 348 0.50 0.65 -5.96
C TRP A 348 -0.58 1.68 -6.31
N SER A 349 -0.76 2.70 -5.46
CA SER A 349 -1.74 3.78 -5.61
C SER A 349 -1.66 4.54 -6.95
N ARG A 350 -0.49 4.50 -7.64
CA ARG A 350 -0.34 5.11 -8.98
C ARG A 350 -1.36 4.62 -10.01
N TYR A 351 -1.81 3.37 -9.89
CA TYR A 351 -2.80 2.80 -10.80
C TYR A 351 -4.23 3.32 -10.58
N PHE A 352 -4.44 4.08 -9.52
CA PHE A 352 -5.68 4.85 -9.37
C PHE A 352 -5.77 6.01 -10.34
N PHE A 353 -4.64 6.42 -10.91
CA PHE A 353 -4.55 7.61 -11.77
C PHE A 353 -4.19 7.27 -13.21
N ALA A 354 -3.28 6.34 -13.46
CA ALA A 354 -2.93 5.93 -14.82
C ALA A 354 -2.34 4.52 -14.90
N TYR A 355 -2.53 3.92 -16.07
CA TYR A 355 -1.80 2.77 -16.59
C TYR A 355 -1.04 3.16 -17.85
N VAL A 356 -0.15 2.29 -18.29
CA VAL A 356 0.54 2.42 -19.58
C VAL A 356 -0.17 1.54 -20.61
N ASP A 357 -0.43 2.06 -21.80
CA ASP A 357 -0.96 1.24 -22.90
C ASP A 357 0.12 0.26 -23.39
N TYR A 358 -0.23 -1.03 -23.38
CA TYR A 358 0.67 -2.07 -23.88
C TYR A 358 1.04 -1.90 -25.37
N ASN A 359 0.14 -1.35 -26.17
CA ASN A 359 0.34 -1.12 -27.61
C ASN A 359 1.06 0.20 -27.92
N ASP A 360 1.42 1.02 -26.91
CA ASP A 360 2.22 2.20 -27.15
C ASP A 360 3.61 1.77 -27.67
N PRO A 361 4.03 2.20 -28.89
CA PRO A 361 5.31 1.81 -29.47
C PRO A 361 6.51 2.14 -28.60
N LEU A 362 6.40 3.13 -27.71
CA LEU A 362 7.45 3.49 -26.76
C LEU A 362 7.76 2.33 -25.81
N THR A 363 6.74 1.57 -25.39
CA THR A 363 6.89 0.50 -24.38
C THR A 363 7.80 -0.62 -24.85
N PHE A 364 7.87 -0.90 -26.15
CA PHE A 364 8.71 -1.97 -26.71
C PHE A 364 10.21 -1.66 -26.67
N ARG A 365 10.60 -0.40 -26.42
CA ARG A 365 11.99 0.07 -26.40
C ARG A 365 12.50 0.30 -24.98
N LEU A 366 11.63 0.28 -23.99
CA LEU A 366 11.97 0.58 -22.61
C LEU A 366 12.43 -0.68 -21.87
N ASN A 367 13.49 -0.55 -21.09
CA ASN A 367 13.83 -1.53 -20.08
C ASN A 367 12.85 -1.44 -18.90
N ALA A 368 12.90 -2.38 -17.97
CA ALA A 368 11.98 -2.46 -16.84
C ALA A 368 11.96 -1.19 -15.97
N LYS A 369 13.13 -0.61 -15.71
CA LYS A 369 13.25 0.61 -14.90
C LYS A 369 12.60 1.81 -15.59
N ASP A 370 12.88 1.98 -16.88
CA ASP A 370 12.31 3.09 -17.65
C ASP A 370 10.82 2.94 -17.87
N LEU A 371 10.32 1.71 -18.04
CA LEU A 371 8.89 1.43 -18.12
C LEU A 371 8.16 1.78 -16.82
N MET A 372 8.75 1.45 -15.67
CA MET A 372 8.20 1.86 -14.36
C MET A 372 8.28 3.39 -14.17
N GLY A 373 9.35 4.02 -14.68
CA GLY A 373 9.48 5.48 -14.73
C GLY A 373 8.37 6.14 -15.54
N LEU A 374 8.07 5.60 -16.73
CA LEU A 374 6.97 6.06 -17.58
C LEU A 374 5.62 5.93 -16.86
N ALA A 375 5.38 4.82 -16.15
CA ALA A 375 4.14 4.64 -15.41
C ALA A 375 3.97 5.71 -14.29
N ASN A 376 5.05 6.03 -13.58
CA ASN A 376 5.04 7.10 -12.59
C ASN A 376 4.75 8.46 -13.24
N GLN A 377 5.42 8.77 -14.35
CA GLN A 377 5.18 10.00 -15.09
C GLN A 377 3.72 10.13 -15.53
N ARG A 378 3.13 9.06 -16.10
CA ARG A 378 1.72 9.05 -16.53
C ARG A 378 0.75 9.26 -15.35
N ALA A 379 1.02 8.62 -14.21
CA ALA A 379 0.23 8.84 -13.00
C ALA A 379 0.30 10.30 -12.54
N TYR A 380 1.48 10.91 -12.57
CA TYR A 380 1.68 12.33 -12.25
C TYR A 380 0.91 13.26 -13.17
N GLU A 381 1.03 13.06 -14.48
CA GLU A 381 0.29 13.84 -15.47
C GLU A 381 -1.22 13.71 -15.27
N ALA A 382 -1.70 12.52 -14.90
CA ALA A 382 -3.11 12.27 -14.61
C ALA A 382 -3.56 12.99 -13.33
N ILE A 383 -2.75 12.94 -12.27
CA ILE A 383 -3.00 13.68 -11.01
C ILE A 383 -3.12 15.18 -11.28
N GLN A 384 -2.21 15.77 -12.07
CA GLN A 384 -2.26 17.18 -12.42
C GLN A 384 -3.53 17.56 -13.20
N ARG A 385 -4.10 16.63 -13.94
CA ARG A 385 -5.35 16.82 -14.69
C ARG A 385 -6.60 16.42 -13.91
N GLY A 386 -6.46 15.98 -12.65
CA GLY A 386 -7.58 15.50 -11.84
C GLY A 386 -8.24 14.21 -12.38
N GLN A 387 -7.46 13.40 -13.12
CA GLN A 387 -7.96 12.17 -13.73
C GLN A 387 -7.84 10.98 -12.76
N VAL A 388 -8.85 10.11 -12.79
CA VAL A 388 -8.90 8.88 -11.99
C VAL A 388 -9.29 7.73 -12.93
N THR A 389 -8.64 6.59 -12.80
CA THR A 389 -8.98 5.37 -13.55
C THR A 389 -10.18 4.65 -12.93
N ASP A 390 -10.76 3.69 -13.67
CA ASP A 390 -11.80 2.80 -13.11
C ASP A 390 -11.29 2.04 -11.86
N THR A 391 -9.99 1.75 -11.78
CA THR A 391 -9.38 1.15 -10.58
C THR A 391 -9.43 2.10 -9.39
N GLY A 392 -9.16 3.38 -9.60
CA GLY A 392 -9.30 4.41 -8.56
C GLY A 392 -10.77 4.64 -8.16
N LEU A 393 -11.70 4.58 -9.11
CA LEU A 393 -13.14 4.63 -8.80
C LEU A 393 -13.58 3.44 -7.94
N VAL A 394 -13.11 2.22 -8.26
CA VAL A 394 -13.38 1.03 -7.45
C VAL A 394 -12.81 1.18 -6.03
N PHE A 395 -11.61 1.73 -5.87
CA PHE A 395 -11.05 2.00 -4.55
C PHE A 395 -11.92 2.96 -3.74
N ARG A 396 -12.44 4.01 -4.37
CA ARG A 396 -13.33 4.97 -3.71
C ARG A 396 -14.61 4.32 -3.19
N ASP A 397 -15.12 3.32 -3.90
CA ASP A 397 -16.40 2.67 -3.62
C ASP A 397 -16.23 1.42 -2.70
N MET A 398 -15.00 1.08 -2.26
CA MET A 398 -14.71 0.00 -1.31
C MET A 398 -15.29 0.32 0.08
#